data_fe6e4876678dc34fdcd34747b6ed7adb
#
_entry.id   fe6e4876678dc34fdcd34747b6ed7adb
#
_cell.length_a   1.000
_cell.length_b   1.000
_cell.length_c   1.000
_cell.angle_alpha   90.00
_cell.angle_beta   90.00
_cell.angle_gamma   90.00
#
_symmetry.space_group_name_H-M   'P 1'
#
loop_
_entity.id
_entity.type
_entity.pdbx_description
1 polymer ?
#
loop_
_entity_poly.entity_id
_entity_poly.type
_entity_poly.pdbx_seq_one_letter_code
_entity_poly.pdbx_strand_id
1 'polypeptide(L)'
;MKVSIITISYNNLEGLKNTYRSIHQQTFHDYEWIVIDGGSEDGTKEFLREHDSEIAYWCCEPDKGVYNAQNKGTEHATGEYSIYMNSGDSFYADDVLEKIFERQTDADVIYGNWMLVFEDGKKRLGVAPEAADLAYFFDDNMCHQSMLIKTEAVLNRPYDESFRIYADWDEWLALYMQGKRFEKIDLTICNFLVGGISTGDNASEKLKQERKVEIKRINERYYEEPLQKTMKRVVPIMREYNNLKCWMGSDNTMSLSAAFYEREFLIKKRRKHNKIIRILIYVIGVLLVTNILTLIHLICK
;
A
#
# COMPACT_ATOMS: atom_id res chain seq x y z
N MET A 1 16.81 -10.41 14.40
CA MET A 1 16.61 -9.91 13.04
C MET A 1 15.78 -8.64 13.07
N LYS A 2 16.14 -7.66 12.26
CA LYS A 2 15.37 -6.41 12.16
C LYS A 2 14.19 -6.55 11.19
N VAL A 3 14.39 -7.29 10.08
CA VAL A 3 13.33 -7.46 9.09
C VAL A 3 13.30 -8.87 8.49
N SER A 4 12.09 -9.40 8.35
CA SER A 4 11.79 -10.62 7.59
C SER A 4 11.29 -10.22 6.21
N ILE A 5 12.00 -10.62 5.17
CA ILE A 5 11.61 -10.40 3.78
C ILE A 5 10.91 -11.69 3.32
N ILE A 6 9.62 -11.59 3.04
CA ILE A 6 8.78 -12.73 2.66
C ILE A 6 8.53 -12.67 1.16
N THR A 7 8.97 -13.69 0.43
CA THR A 7 8.76 -13.84 -1.00
C THR A 7 7.83 -15.02 -1.27
N ILE A 8 6.77 -14.76 -2.03
CA ILE A 8 5.95 -15.84 -2.57
C ILE A 8 6.25 -16.02 -4.07
N SER A 9 6.25 -17.27 -4.55
CA SER A 9 6.52 -17.60 -5.94
C SER A 9 5.59 -18.70 -6.44
N TYR A 10 5.23 -18.64 -7.72
CA TYR A 10 4.56 -19.73 -8.43
C TYR A 10 4.86 -19.65 -9.93
N ASN A 11 5.59 -20.65 -10.46
CA ASN A 11 6.02 -20.72 -11.86
C ASN A 11 6.63 -19.41 -12.39
N ASN A 12 7.54 -18.81 -11.59
CA ASN A 12 8.18 -17.53 -11.91
C ASN A 12 9.64 -17.51 -11.47
N LEU A 13 10.43 -18.48 -11.91
CA LEU A 13 11.85 -18.62 -11.57
C LEU A 13 12.66 -17.37 -11.88
N GLU A 14 12.51 -16.77 -13.07
CA GLU A 14 13.27 -15.57 -13.44
C GLU A 14 12.87 -14.37 -12.61
N GLY A 15 11.59 -14.25 -12.26
CA GLY A 15 11.14 -13.23 -11.28
C GLY A 15 11.76 -13.47 -9.90
N LEU A 16 11.79 -14.71 -9.42
CA LEU A 16 12.41 -15.05 -8.14
C LEU A 16 13.91 -14.72 -8.12
N LYS A 17 14.65 -15.01 -9.18
CA LYS A 17 16.05 -14.62 -9.34
C LYS A 17 16.25 -13.10 -9.32
N ASN A 18 15.32 -12.34 -9.89
CA ASN A 18 15.38 -10.88 -9.83
C ASN A 18 15.20 -10.37 -8.39
N THR A 19 14.19 -10.90 -7.70
CA THR A 19 13.93 -10.57 -6.29
C THR A 19 15.13 -10.95 -5.40
N TYR A 20 15.67 -12.15 -5.57
CA TYR A 20 16.87 -12.62 -4.88
C TYR A 20 18.04 -11.64 -5.02
N ARG A 21 18.37 -11.25 -6.26
CA ARG A 21 19.48 -10.30 -6.48
C ARG A 21 19.25 -8.98 -5.73
N SER A 22 18.06 -8.44 -5.78
CA SER A 22 17.75 -7.16 -5.14
C SER A 22 17.80 -7.22 -3.61
N ILE A 23 17.49 -8.38 -3.02
CA ILE A 23 17.61 -8.62 -1.58
C ILE A 23 19.08 -8.72 -1.17
N HIS A 24 19.88 -9.50 -1.89
CA HIS A 24 21.29 -9.73 -1.58
C HIS A 24 22.19 -8.52 -1.88
N GLN A 25 21.73 -7.59 -2.73
CA GLN A 25 22.41 -6.32 -3.00
C GLN A 25 22.14 -5.26 -1.92
N GLN A 26 21.22 -5.50 -0.96
CA GLN A 26 20.97 -4.52 0.10
C GLN A 26 22.21 -4.33 0.98
N THR A 27 22.55 -3.06 1.25
CA THR A 27 23.65 -2.69 2.15
C THR A 27 23.35 -2.99 3.62
N PHE A 28 22.11 -3.13 3.97
CA PHE A 28 21.64 -3.53 5.28
C PHE A 28 21.53 -5.05 5.38
N HIS A 29 22.18 -5.68 6.37
CA HIS A 29 22.31 -7.14 6.47
C HIS A 29 21.59 -7.78 7.66
N ASP A 30 20.92 -7.01 8.52
CA ASP A 30 20.13 -7.57 9.64
C ASP A 30 18.72 -7.97 9.18
N TYR A 31 18.67 -8.82 8.15
CA TYR A 31 17.45 -9.39 7.60
C TYR A 31 17.51 -10.91 7.51
N GLU A 32 16.36 -11.52 7.41
CA GLU A 32 16.18 -12.90 6.95
C GLU A 32 15.31 -12.93 5.69
N TRP A 33 15.56 -13.91 4.84
CA TRP A 33 14.77 -14.14 3.64
C TRP A 33 13.98 -15.43 3.78
N ILE A 34 12.67 -15.38 3.55
CA ILE A 34 11.71 -16.48 3.65
C ILE A 34 11.05 -16.64 2.29
N VAL A 35 11.02 -17.86 1.74
CA VAL A 35 10.44 -18.12 0.42
C VAL A 35 9.37 -19.20 0.48
N ILE A 36 8.18 -18.86 0.04
CA ILE A 36 7.06 -19.79 -0.09
C ILE A 36 6.75 -19.96 -1.57
N ASP A 37 7.02 -21.15 -2.09
CA ASP A 37 6.73 -21.50 -3.47
C ASP A 37 5.50 -22.39 -3.53
N GLY A 38 4.55 -22.05 -4.41
CA GLY A 38 3.26 -22.70 -4.57
C GLY A 38 3.30 -24.07 -5.30
N GLY A 39 4.48 -24.71 -5.34
CA GLY A 39 4.69 -25.99 -6.03
C GLY A 39 5.02 -25.80 -7.50
N SER A 40 5.96 -24.91 -7.81
CA SER A 40 6.42 -24.64 -9.18
C SER A 40 7.11 -25.83 -9.84
N GLU A 41 7.00 -25.90 -11.17
CA GLU A 41 7.61 -26.94 -12.02
C GLU A 41 8.65 -26.36 -13.00
N ASP A 42 9.02 -25.09 -12.84
CA ASP A 42 9.88 -24.31 -13.75
C ASP A 42 11.38 -24.29 -13.35
N GLY A 43 11.78 -25.10 -12.36
CA GLY A 43 13.13 -25.11 -11.80
C GLY A 43 13.30 -24.26 -10.54
N THR A 44 12.23 -23.65 -10.05
CA THR A 44 12.24 -22.84 -8.79
C THR A 44 12.73 -23.68 -7.61
N LYS A 45 12.29 -24.92 -7.48
CA LYS A 45 12.69 -25.80 -6.37
C LYS A 45 14.19 -26.10 -6.36
N GLU A 46 14.77 -26.32 -7.52
CA GLU A 46 16.22 -26.53 -7.70
C GLU A 46 16.99 -25.27 -7.28
N PHE A 47 16.54 -24.10 -7.73
CA PHE A 47 17.11 -22.81 -7.34
C PHE A 47 17.08 -22.60 -5.81
N LEU A 48 15.97 -22.91 -5.16
CA LEU A 48 15.84 -22.79 -3.71
C LEU A 48 16.80 -23.74 -2.97
N ARG A 49 17.00 -24.96 -3.46
CA ARG A 49 17.99 -25.90 -2.92
C ARG A 49 19.44 -25.42 -3.08
N GLU A 50 19.77 -24.82 -4.22
CA GLU A 50 21.10 -24.28 -4.49
C GLU A 50 21.43 -23.12 -3.54
N HIS A 51 20.44 -22.36 -3.10
CA HIS A 51 20.56 -21.21 -2.19
C HIS A 51 20.10 -21.48 -0.75
N ASP A 52 19.95 -22.75 -0.35
CA ASP A 52 19.41 -23.15 0.96
C ASP A 52 20.13 -22.48 2.13
N SER A 53 21.44 -22.31 2.05
CA SER A 53 22.24 -21.66 3.11
C SER A 53 22.02 -20.15 3.25
N GLU A 54 21.36 -19.52 2.30
CA GLU A 54 21.10 -18.08 2.22
C GLU A 54 19.64 -17.73 2.55
N ILE A 55 18.78 -18.75 2.66
CA ILE A 55 17.35 -18.63 2.92
C ILE A 55 17.05 -19.14 4.32
N ALA A 56 16.46 -18.31 5.17
CA ALA A 56 16.13 -18.69 6.54
C ALA A 56 15.09 -19.81 6.63
N TYR A 57 14.12 -19.77 5.71
CA TYR A 57 13.11 -20.81 5.55
C TYR A 57 12.57 -20.80 4.11
N TRP A 58 12.36 -21.99 3.56
CA TRP A 58 11.62 -22.11 2.30
C TRP A 58 10.83 -23.41 2.23
N CYS A 59 9.72 -23.38 1.50
CA CYS A 59 8.99 -24.58 1.09
C CYS A 59 8.58 -24.47 -0.37
N CYS A 60 8.38 -25.66 -1.02
CA CYS A 60 7.87 -25.75 -2.39
C CYS A 60 6.75 -26.81 -2.38
N GLU A 61 5.53 -26.34 -2.19
CA GLU A 61 4.33 -27.18 -2.09
C GLU A 61 3.09 -26.40 -2.53
N PRO A 62 2.04 -27.07 -3.05
CA PRO A 62 0.81 -26.39 -3.42
C PRO A 62 0.24 -25.54 -2.28
N ASP A 63 -0.21 -24.35 -2.62
CA ASP A 63 -0.90 -23.44 -1.71
C ASP A 63 -2.36 -23.17 -2.17
N LYS A 64 -3.08 -22.36 -1.38
CA LYS A 64 -4.45 -21.95 -1.64
C LYS A 64 -4.54 -20.55 -2.26
N GLY A 65 -3.41 -19.99 -2.72
CA GLY A 65 -3.30 -18.67 -3.31
C GLY A 65 -2.40 -17.73 -2.53
N VAL A 66 -2.27 -16.50 -3.04
CA VAL A 66 -1.31 -15.47 -2.60
C VAL A 66 -1.30 -15.29 -1.07
N TYR A 67 -2.44 -15.07 -0.46
CA TYR A 67 -2.52 -14.78 0.97
C TYR A 67 -2.28 -15.99 1.86
N ASN A 68 -2.60 -17.21 1.40
CA ASN A 68 -2.21 -18.42 2.08
C ASN A 68 -0.68 -18.60 2.08
N ALA A 69 -0.02 -18.34 0.95
CA ALA A 69 1.44 -18.37 0.87
C ALA A 69 2.08 -17.28 1.75
N GLN A 70 1.54 -16.05 1.74
CA GLN A 70 2.03 -14.97 2.60
C GLN A 70 1.85 -15.28 4.09
N ASN A 71 0.70 -15.84 4.51
CA ASN A 71 0.48 -16.29 5.89
C ASN A 71 1.49 -17.34 6.30
N LYS A 72 1.71 -18.39 5.47
CA LYS A 72 2.75 -19.41 5.73
C LYS A 72 4.13 -18.76 5.92
N GLY A 73 4.51 -17.81 5.08
CA GLY A 73 5.78 -17.10 5.22
C GLY A 73 5.86 -16.29 6.51
N THR A 74 4.76 -15.62 6.88
CA THR A 74 4.68 -14.83 8.11
C THR A 74 4.85 -15.70 9.37
N GLU A 75 4.34 -16.92 9.39
CA GLU A 75 4.49 -17.86 10.51
C GLU A 75 5.95 -18.21 10.82
N HIS A 76 6.85 -18.07 9.85
CA HIS A 76 8.29 -18.31 10.00
C HIS A 76 9.10 -17.03 10.23
N ALA A 77 8.47 -15.86 10.22
CA ALA A 77 9.12 -14.57 10.38
C ALA A 77 9.57 -14.34 11.85
N THR A 78 10.83 -13.99 12.04
CA THR A 78 11.42 -13.66 13.34
C THR A 78 11.87 -12.21 13.47
N GLY A 79 11.86 -11.46 12.36
CA GLY A 79 12.22 -10.05 12.33
C GLY A 79 11.22 -9.18 13.08
N GLU A 80 11.66 -8.02 13.55
CA GLU A 80 10.78 -7.02 14.18
C GLU A 80 9.71 -6.51 13.19
N TYR A 81 10.11 -6.35 11.92
CA TYR A 81 9.23 -5.98 10.82
C TYR A 81 9.19 -7.07 9.76
N SER A 82 8.05 -7.19 9.09
CA SER A 82 7.88 -8.00 7.88
C SER A 82 7.63 -7.10 6.67
N ILE A 83 8.22 -7.47 5.53
CA ILE A 83 7.94 -6.90 4.21
C ILE A 83 7.66 -8.03 3.21
N TYR A 84 6.63 -7.86 2.39
CA TYR A 84 6.28 -8.84 1.37
C TYR A 84 6.83 -8.38 0.02
N MET A 85 7.88 -9.05 -0.47
CA MET A 85 8.51 -8.79 -1.76
C MET A 85 8.26 -10.01 -2.67
N ASN A 86 7.19 -9.97 -3.44
CA ASN A 86 6.78 -11.11 -4.27
C ASN A 86 7.78 -11.37 -5.40
N SER A 87 7.80 -12.60 -5.90
CA SER A 87 8.63 -13.00 -7.05
C SER A 87 8.37 -12.10 -8.26
N GLY A 88 9.41 -11.42 -8.75
CA GLY A 88 9.39 -10.43 -9.82
C GLY A 88 9.52 -8.98 -9.32
N ASP A 89 9.08 -8.69 -8.12
CA ASP A 89 9.28 -7.39 -7.48
C ASP A 89 10.71 -7.27 -6.91
N SER A 90 11.18 -6.06 -6.68
CA SER A 90 12.53 -5.82 -6.18
C SER A 90 12.60 -4.56 -5.32
N PHE A 91 13.58 -4.44 -4.45
CA PHE A 91 13.89 -3.16 -3.84
C PHE A 91 14.25 -2.14 -4.91
N TYR A 92 13.90 -0.87 -4.69
CA TYR A 92 14.14 0.21 -5.65
C TYR A 92 15.64 0.53 -5.82
N ALA A 93 16.41 0.44 -4.74
CA ALA A 93 17.86 0.66 -4.70
C ALA A 93 18.49 -0.23 -3.63
N ASP A 94 19.83 -0.35 -3.67
CA ASP A 94 20.57 -1.24 -2.79
C ASP A 94 20.63 -0.77 -1.32
N ASP A 95 20.30 0.50 -1.05
CA ASP A 95 20.36 1.13 0.27
C ASP A 95 18.97 1.43 0.88
N VAL A 96 17.91 0.81 0.34
CA VAL A 96 16.53 1.07 0.80
C VAL A 96 16.34 0.68 2.26
N LEU A 97 16.73 -0.53 2.63
CA LEU A 97 16.58 -1.01 4.02
C LEU A 97 17.45 -0.20 4.98
N GLU A 98 18.66 0.14 4.61
CA GLU A 98 19.56 0.99 5.40
C GLU A 98 18.89 2.35 5.69
N LYS A 99 18.39 3.04 4.66
CA LYS A 99 17.71 4.33 4.79
C LYS A 99 16.43 4.26 5.65
N ILE A 100 15.73 3.13 5.62
CA ILE A 100 14.56 2.92 6.47
C ILE A 100 14.99 2.81 7.93
N PHE A 101 16.00 1.99 8.23
CA PHE A 101 16.39 1.67 9.60
C PHE A 101 17.39 2.64 10.23
N GLU A 102 18.02 3.53 9.45
CA GLU A 102 18.68 4.73 9.98
C GLU A 102 17.71 5.66 10.72
N ARG A 103 16.43 5.60 10.37
CA ARG A 103 15.39 6.34 11.08
C ARG A 103 15.03 5.59 12.36
N GLN A 104 15.04 6.31 13.48
CA GLN A 104 14.50 5.79 14.73
C GLN A 104 12.98 5.97 14.70
N THR A 105 12.25 4.90 14.42
CA THR A 105 10.78 4.89 14.46
C THR A 105 10.30 3.70 15.27
N ASP A 106 9.16 3.87 15.92
CA ASP A 106 8.40 2.84 16.62
C ASP A 106 7.03 2.60 15.96
N ALA A 107 6.85 3.09 14.72
CA ALA A 107 5.62 2.90 13.95
C ALA A 107 5.27 1.42 13.80
N ASP A 108 3.99 1.09 13.86
CA ASP A 108 3.52 -0.27 13.59
C ASP A 108 3.58 -0.59 12.09
N VAL A 109 3.40 0.43 11.25
CA VAL A 109 3.48 0.34 9.79
C VAL A 109 4.28 1.51 9.24
N ILE A 110 5.37 1.20 8.52
CA ILE A 110 6.18 2.18 7.77
C ILE A 110 5.81 2.01 6.30
N TYR A 111 5.51 3.08 5.59
CA TYR A 111 5.16 2.99 4.18
C TYR A 111 5.78 4.13 3.37
N GLY A 112 6.05 3.84 2.09
CA GLY A 112 6.67 4.79 1.18
C GLY A 112 6.17 4.66 -0.25
N ASN A 113 6.82 5.36 -1.16
CA ASN A 113 6.51 5.34 -2.58
C ASN A 113 6.93 4.01 -3.21
N TRP A 114 6.40 3.71 -4.39
CA TRP A 114 6.78 2.55 -5.19
C TRP A 114 6.94 2.92 -6.67
N MET A 115 7.76 2.19 -7.39
CA MET A 115 7.93 2.37 -8.82
C MET A 115 7.17 1.28 -9.57
N LEU A 116 6.13 1.64 -10.28
CA LEU A 116 5.44 0.75 -11.21
C LEU A 116 6.33 0.49 -12.42
N VAL A 117 6.62 -0.78 -12.71
CA VAL A 117 7.41 -1.22 -13.86
C VAL A 117 6.50 -2.02 -14.80
N PHE A 118 6.30 -1.52 -16.01
CA PHE A 118 5.44 -2.13 -17.02
C PHE A 118 6.24 -3.07 -17.93
N GLU A 119 5.58 -4.04 -18.55
CA GLU A 119 6.20 -5.00 -19.47
C GLU A 119 6.94 -4.35 -20.66
N ASP A 120 6.47 -3.17 -21.10
CA ASP A 120 7.14 -2.39 -22.15
C ASP A 120 8.36 -1.59 -21.65
N GLY A 121 8.77 -1.81 -20.42
CA GLY A 121 9.91 -1.13 -19.78
C GLY A 121 9.60 0.28 -19.26
N LYS A 122 8.41 0.81 -19.48
CA LYS A 122 8.01 2.08 -18.90
C LYS A 122 7.94 2.00 -17.38
N LYS A 123 8.22 3.12 -16.74
CA LYS A 123 8.15 3.26 -15.29
C LYS A 123 7.25 4.42 -14.91
N ARG A 124 6.51 4.27 -13.83
CA ARG A 124 5.66 5.32 -13.25
C ARG A 124 5.77 5.31 -11.73
N LEU A 125 6.06 6.46 -11.14
CA LEU A 125 6.09 6.59 -9.68
C LEU A 125 4.66 6.47 -9.13
N GLY A 126 4.46 5.54 -8.23
CA GLY A 126 3.33 5.46 -7.33
C GLY A 126 3.67 6.25 -6.07
N VAL A 127 2.86 7.23 -5.75
CA VAL A 127 3.10 8.11 -4.60
C VAL A 127 2.21 7.67 -3.45
N ALA A 128 2.84 7.36 -2.32
CA ALA A 128 2.13 7.02 -1.09
C ALA A 128 1.32 8.23 -0.56
N PRO A 129 0.13 8.00 0.04
CA PRO A 129 -0.67 9.08 0.59
C PRO A 129 0.07 9.80 1.73
N GLU A 130 -0.22 11.09 1.92
CA GLU A 130 0.32 11.85 3.07
C GLU A 130 -0.19 11.28 4.40
N ALA A 131 -1.40 10.72 4.42
CA ALA A 131 -1.97 10.03 5.56
C ALA A 131 -2.66 8.74 5.08
N ALA A 132 -2.32 7.63 5.72
CA ALA A 132 -3.02 6.36 5.57
C ALA A 132 -4.24 6.38 6.51
N ASP A 133 -5.34 6.97 6.04
CA ASP A 133 -6.55 7.17 6.83
C ASP A 133 -7.80 6.53 6.19
N LEU A 134 -8.92 6.59 6.90
CA LEU A 134 -10.19 6.03 6.42
C LEU A 134 -10.65 6.64 5.10
N ALA A 135 -10.31 7.90 4.81
CA ALA A 135 -10.69 8.54 3.56
C ALA A 135 -9.88 8.00 2.39
N TYR A 136 -8.59 7.75 2.61
CA TYR A 136 -7.74 7.10 1.62
C TYR A 136 -8.19 5.66 1.36
N PHE A 137 -8.29 4.85 2.41
CA PHE A 137 -8.66 3.44 2.30
C PHE A 137 -10.09 3.18 1.84
N PHE A 138 -10.96 4.20 1.80
CA PHE A 138 -12.30 4.02 1.23
C PHE A 138 -12.28 3.79 -0.28
N ASP A 139 -11.29 4.29 -0.98
CA ASP A 139 -11.29 4.41 -2.44
C ASP A 139 -9.98 3.91 -3.10
N ASP A 140 -8.92 3.71 -2.29
CA ASP A 140 -7.62 3.28 -2.79
C ASP A 140 -6.88 2.34 -1.82
N ASN A 141 -5.92 1.58 -2.34
CA ASN A 141 -5.08 0.68 -1.57
C ASN A 141 -3.60 1.04 -1.76
N MET A 142 -2.78 0.74 -0.75
CA MET A 142 -1.34 0.89 -0.82
C MET A 142 -0.68 -0.38 -1.39
N CYS A 143 0.45 -0.18 -2.06
CA CYS A 143 1.29 -1.28 -2.53
C CYS A 143 1.93 -1.99 -1.32
N HIS A 144 1.60 -3.24 -1.05
CA HIS A 144 2.12 -3.96 0.11
C HIS A 144 3.64 -4.17 0.05
N GLN A 145 4.24 -4.20 -1.15
CA GLN A 145 5.70 -4.26 -1.33
C GLN A 145 6.42 -2.97 -0.89
N SER A 146 5.68 -1.89 -0.70
CA SER A 146 6.21 -0.62 -0.19
C SER A 146 5.88 -0.37 1.29
N MET A 147 5.61 -1.44 2.04
CA MET A 147 5.20 -1.37 3.43
C MET A 147 6.01 -2.34 4.29
N LEU A 148 6.51 -1.86 5.42
CA LEU A 148 7.07 -2.67 6.49
C LEU A 148 6.08 -2.64 7.65
N ILE A 149 5.71 -3.80 8.15
CA ILE A 149 4.70 -3.96 9.20
C ILE A 149 5.34 -4.69 10.37
N LYS A 150 5.08 -4.27 11.60
CA LYS A 150 5.52 -5.04 12.76
C LYS A 150 5.03 -6.48 12.64
N THR A 151 5.96 -7.42 12.66
CA THR A 151 5.68 -8.85 12.47
C THR A 151 4.62 -9.36 13.45
N GLU A 152 4.66 -8.87 14.69
CA GLU A 152 3.64 -9.20 15.70
C GLU A 152 2.23 -8.81 15.24
N ALA A 153 2.06 -7.70 14.53
CA ALA A 153 0.74 -7.26 14.07
C ALA A 153 0.13 -8.22 13.06
N VAL A 154 0.91 -8.67 12.07
CA VAL A 154 0.44 -9.63 11.05
C VAL A 154 0.37 -11.07 11.57
N LEU A 155 1.15 -11.44 12.57
CA LEU A 155 1.00 -12.73 13.27
C LEU A 155 -0.29 -12.78 14.09
N ASN A 156 -0.64 -11.69 14.77
CA ASN A 156 -1.86 -11.60 15.57
C ASN A 156 -3.12 -11.51 14.70
N ARG A 157 -2.98 -11.05 13.46
CA ARG A 157 -4.05 -10.96 12.48
C ARG A 157 -3.53 -11.36 11.09
N PRO A 158 -3.49 -12.67 10.78
CA PRO A 158 -3.10 -13.12 9.45
C PRO A 158 -4.12 -12.64 8.40
N TYR A 159 -3.66 -12.56 7.16
CA TYR A 159 -4.54 -12.22 6.02
C TYR A 159 -5.77 -13.12 5.96
N ASP A 160 -6.93 -12.54 5.71
CA ASP A 160 -8.18 -13.28 5.49
C ASP A 160 -8.14 -13.97 4.10
N GLU A 161 -7.84 -15.26 4.09
CA GLU A 161 -7.70 -16.06 2.86
C GLU A 161 -9.01 -16.21 2.06
N SER A 162 -10.13 -15.72 2.58
CA SER A 162 -11.38 -15.64 1.83
C SER A 162 -11.40 -14.49 0.81
N PHE A 163 -10.44 -13.57 0.88
CA PHE A 163 -10.12 -12.63 -0.19
C PHE A 163 -9.09 -13.25 -1.13
N ARG A 164 -9.28 -13.02 -2.41
CA ARG A 164 -8.34 -13.46 -3.44
C ARG A 164 -7.36 -12.35 -3.85
N ILE A 165 -7.79 -11.08 -3.75
CA ILE A 165 -7.13 -9.95 -4.40
C ILE A 165 -6.73 -8.86 -3.39
N TYR A 166 -7.57 -8.58 -2.39
CA TYR A 166 -7.47 -7.41 -1.53
C TYR A 166 -7.49 -7.73 -0.02
N ALA A 167 -6.94 -8.88 0.40
CA ALA A 167 -6.77 -9.15 1.83
C ALA A 167 -5.75 -8.19 2.49
N ASP A 168 -4.78 -7.68 1.73
CA ASP A 168 -3.88 -6.63 2.15
C ASP A 168 -4.65 -5.33 2.50
N TRP A 169 -5.59 -4.92 1.65
CA TRP A 169 -6.44 -3.75 1.93
C TRP A 169 -7.29 -3.94 3.19
N ASP A 170 -7.88 -5.13 3.37
CA ASP A 170 -8.60 -5.50 4.60
C ASP A 170 -7.70 -5.40 5.83
N GLU A 171 -6.42 -5.83 5.70
CA GLU A 171 -5.44 -5.78 6.77
C GLU A 171 -5.11 -4.34 7.17
N TRP A 172 -4.84 -3.45 6.20
CA TRP A 172 -4.51 -2.06 6.50
C TRP A 172 -5.64 -1.34 7.23
N LEU A 173 -6.87 -1.57 6.80
CA LEU A 173 -8.05 -1.01 7.47
C LEU A 173 -8.19 -1.56 8.89
N ALA A 174 -7.97 -2.85 9.09
CA ALA A 174 -8.05 -3.44 10.43
C ALA A 174 -6.98 -2.89 11.37
N LEU A 175 -5.73 -2.77 10.90
CA LEU A 175 -4.64 -2.17 11.68
C LEU A 175 -4.94 -0.71 12.03
N TYR A 176 -5.46 0.06 11.06
CA TYR A 176 -5.87 1.43 11.29
C TYR A 176 -7.00 1.53 12.35
N MET A 177 -8.02 0.68 12.26
CA MET A 177 -9.13 0.65 13.21
C MET A 177 -8.70 0.20 14.63
N GLN A 178 -7.61 -0.56 14.75
CA GLN A 178 -6.97 -0.92 16.01
C GLN A 178 -6.12 0.22 16.60
N GLY A 179 -6.01 1.35 15.91
CA GLY A 179 -5.20 2.49 16.34
C GLY A 179 -3.70 2.29 16.14
N LYS A 180 -3.30 1.37 15.25
CA LYS A 180 -1.90 1.17 14.88
C LYS A 180 -1.34 2.42 14.20
N ARG A 181 -0.09 2.72 14.49
CA ARG A 181 0.58 3.93 13.99
C ARG A 181 1.20 3.67 12.62
N PHE A 182 0.71 4.40 11.64
CA PHE A 182 1.23 4.44 10.28
C PHE A 182 2.17 5.64 10.12
N GLU A 183 3.38 5.39 9.61
CA GLU A 183 4.37 6.43 9.35
C GLU A 183 4.78 6.43 7.88
N LYS A 184 4.54 7.56 7.21
CA LYS A 184 5.03 7.78 5.85
C LYS A 184 6.50 8.14 5.86
N ILE A 185 7.26 7.53 4.96
CA ILE A 185 8.62 7.96 4.64
C ILE A 185 8.69 8.46 3.20
N ASP A 186 9.49 9.50 2.97
CA ASP A 186 9.72 10.02 1.62
C ASP A 186 10.85 9.24 0.94
N LEU A 187 10.56 7.97 0.65
CA LEU A 187 11.46 7.04 0.01
C LEU A 187 10.67 6.16 -0.97
N THR A 188 11.24 5.89 -2.15
CA THR A 188 10.74 4.83 -3.03
C THR A 188 11.32 3.51 -2.55
N ILE A 189 10.44 2.59 -2.11
CA ILE A 189 10.86 1.35 -1.46
C ILE A 189 11.08 0.24 -2.47
N CYS A 190 10.16 0.07 -3.42
CA CYS A 190 10.20 -1.07 -4.33
C CYS A 190 9.95 -0.70 -5.79
N ASN A 191 10.41 -1.58 -6.67
CA ASN A 191 9.91 -1.71 -8.03
C ASN A 191 8.82 -2.78 -8.02
N PHE A 192 7.62 -2.41 -8.39
CA PHE A 192 6.46 -3.28 -8.50
C PHE A 192 6.20 -3.62 -9.96
N LEU A 193 6.29 -4.90 -10.32
CA LEU A 193 6.04 -5.38 -11.67
C LEU A 193 4.54 -5.42 -11.95
N VAL A 194 4.08 -4.57 -12.88
CA VAL A 194 2.67 -4.51 -13.29
C VAL A 194 2.32 -5.71 -14.16
N GLY A 195 1.19 -6.35 -13.88
CA GLY A 195 0.72 -7.53 -14.64
C GLY A 195 0.13 -8.61 -13.76
N GLY A 196 0.29 -8.50 -12.45
CA GLY A 196 -0.30 -9.42 -11.48
C GLY A 196 -1.82 -9.32 -11.35
N ILE A 197 -2.37 -10.15 -10.46
CA ILE A 197 -3.82 -10.30 -10.25
C ILE A 197 -4.54 -9.00 -9.83
N SER A 198 -3.83 -8.09 -9.15
CA SER A 198 -4.37 -6.81 -8.68
C SER A 198 -4.32 -5.70 -9.75
N THR A 199 -3.35 -5.71 -10.67
CA THR A 199 -3.04 -4.58 -11.55
C THR A 199 -3.13 -4.87 -13.05
N GLY A 200 -3.32 -6.12 -13.47
CA GLY A 200 -3.37 -6.45 -14.90
C GLY A 200 -4.51 -5.71 -15.62
N ASP A 201 -4.16 -4.83 -16.58
CA ASP A 201 -5.13 -4.05 -17.38
C ASP A 201 -5.98 -4.96 -18.29
N ASN A 202 -5.42 -6.09 -18.71
CA ASN A 202 -6.11 -7.13 -19.51
C ASN A 202 -6.89 -8.11 -18.65
N ALA A 203 -7.25 -7.74 -17.41
CA ALA A 203 -8.03 -8.59 -16.53
C ALA A 203 -9.36 -9.01 -17.18
N SER A 204 -9.68 -10.30 -17.09
CA SER A 204 -10.95 -10.83 -17.55
C SER A 204 -12.13 -10.11 -16.87
N GLU A 205 -13.29 -10.08 -17.51
CA GLU A 205 -14.48 -9.50 -16.88
C GLU A 205 -14.83 -10.18 -15.54
N LYS A 206 -14.53 -11.48 -15.42
CA LYS A 206 -14.65 -12.21 -14.15
C LYS A 206 -13.77 -11.60 -13.07
N LEU A 207 -12.48 -11.35 -13.35
CA LEU A 207 -11.54 -10.77 -12.39
C LEU A 207 -11.92 -9.33 -12.01
N LYS A 208 -12.40 -8.54 -12.99
CA LYS A 208 -12.92 -7.18 -12.72
C LYS A 208 -14.14 -7.21 -11.79
N GLN A 209 -15.00 -8.20 -11.94
CA GLN A 209 -16.15 -8.39 -11.07
C GLN A 209 -15.74 -8.87 -9.68
N GLU A 210 -14.79 -9.79 -9.55
CA GLU A 210 -14.22 -10.23 -8.27
C GLU A 210 -13.64 -9.04 -7.50
N ARG A 211 -12.83 -8.17 -8.15
CA ARG A 211 -12.30 -6.93 -7.56
C ARG A 211 -13.41 -6.04 -6.98
N LYS A 212 -14.49 -5.83 -7.74
CA LYS A 212 -15.63 -5.01 -7.26
C LYS A 212 -16.34 -5.62 -6.05
N VAL A 213 -16.49 -6.93 -6.04
CA VAL A 213 -17.13 -7.65 -4.93
C VAL A 213 -16.29 -7.55 -3.66
N GLU A 214 -14.97 -7.72 -3.76
CA GLU A 214 -14.07 -7.63 -2.61
C GLU A 214 -13.99 -6.20 -2.07
N ILE A 215 -13.87 -5.18 -2.92
CA ILE A 215 -13.92 -3.76 -2.49
C ILE A 215 -15.24 -3.45 -1.78
N LYS A 216 -16.37 -3.93 -2.32
CA LYS A 216 -17.66 -3.75 -1.67
C LYS A 216 -17.70 -4.41 -0.29
N ARG A 217 -17.19 -5.65 -0.17
CA ARG A 217 -17.11 -6.38 1.09
C ARG A 217 -16.24 -5.66 2.12
N ILE A 218 -15.09 -5.12 1.73
CA ILE A 218 -14.23 -4.30 2.60
C ILE A 218 -14.99 -3.06 3.08
N ASN A 219 -15.64 -2.34 2.16
CA ASN A 219 -16.40 -1.15 2.52
C ASN A 219 -17.58 -1.47 3.45
N GLU A 220 -18.25 -2.60 3.28
CA GLU A 220 -19.32 -3.04 4.17
C GLU A 220 -18.82 -3.47 5.55
N ARG A 221 -17.58 -3.97 5.65
CA ARG A 221 -16.94 -4.42 6.90
C ARG A 221 -16.53 -3.24 7.79
N TYR A 222 -16.00 -2.16 7.21
CA TYR A 222 -15.36 -1.08 7.98
C TYR A 222 -16.13 0.25 7.97
N TYR A 223 -17.06 0.44 7.09
CA TYR A 223 -17.83 1.69 6.98
C TYR A 223 -19.31 1.44 7.13
N GLU A 224 -19.92 2.00 8.17
CA GLU A 224 -21.38 2.01 8.32
C GLU A 224 -22.07 2.73 7.14
N GLU A 225 -23.30 2.35 6.80
CA GLU A 225 -24.01 2.87 5.62
C GLU A 225 -24.07 4.41 5.53
N PRO A 226 -24.33 5.17 6.62
CA PRO A 226 -24.29 6.62 6.58
C PRO A 226 -22.89 7.17 6.24
N LEU A 227 -21.83 6.54 6.78
CA LEU A 227 -20.46 6.91 6.51
C LEU A 227 -20.08 6.59 5.06
N GLN A 228 -20.46 5.43 4.54
CA GLN A 228 -20.25 5.09 3.12
C GLN A 228 -20.89 6.12 2.18
N LYS A 229 -22.13 6.57 2.47
CA LYS A 229 -22.83 7.60 1.70
C LYS A 229 -22.06 8.93 1.72
N THR A 230 -21.49 9.27 2.88
CA THR A 230 -20.68 10.47 3.05
C THR A 230 -19.36 10.36 2.30
N MET A 231 -18.62 9.25 2.47
CA MET A 231 -17.34 9.00 1.82
C MET A 231 -17.46 9.01 0.28
N LYS A 232 -18.46 8.37 -0.30
CA LYS A 232 -18.75 8.42 -1.76
C LYS A 232 -18.90 9.84 -2.31
N ARG A 233 -19.25 10.80 -1.46
CA ARG A 233 -19.42 12.22 -1.87
C ARG A 233 -18.18 13.05 -1.62
N VAL A 234 -17.44 12.75 -0.55
CA VAL A 234 -16.33 13.57 -0.04
C VAL A 234 -15.00 13.15 -0.65
N VAL A 235 -14.72 11.84 -0.74
CA VAL A 235 -13.43 11.32 -1.21
C VAL A 235 -13.06 11.78 -2.61
N PRO A 236 -13.94 11.79 -3.62
CA PRO A 236 -13.61 12.32 -4.94
C PRO A 236 -13.22 13.81 -4.91
N ILE A 237 -13.78 14.59 -3.98
CA ILE A 237 -13.46 16.01 -3.81
C ILE A 237 -12.08 16.18 -3.17
N MET A 238 -11.79 15.38 -2.14
CA MET A 238 -10.47 15.37 -1.49
C MET A 238 -9.37 14.95 -2.46
N ARG A 239 -9.63 13.93 -3.29
CA ARG A 239 -8.70 13.48 -4.34
C ARG A 239 -8.43 14.61 -5.36
N GLU A 240 -9.47 15.29 -5.83
CA GLU A 240 -9.31 16.44 -6.74
C GLU A 240 -8.52 17.57 -6.08
N TYR A 241 -8.77 17.86 -4.80
CA TYR A 241 -8.02 18.84 -4.03
C TYR A 241 -6.52 18.47 -3.90
N ASN A 242 -6.23 17.23 -3.56
CA ASN A 242 -4.84 16.74 -3.43
C ASN A 242 -4.10 16.76 -4.78
N ASN A 243 -4.77 16.39 -5.87
CA ASN A 243 -4.20 16.48 -7.21
C ASN A 243 -3.88 17.94 -7.59
N LEU A 244 -4.74 18.89 -7.24
CA LEU A 244 -4.49 20.32 -7.46
C LEU A 244 -3.33 20.82 -6.61
N LYS A 245 -3.22 20.40 -5.35
CA LYS A 245 -2.12 20.73 -4.46
C LYS A 245 -0.78 20.21 -5.00
N CYS A 246 -0.76 18.98 -5.49
CA CYS A 246 0.42 18.37 -6.12
C CYS A 246 0.82 19.12 -7.42
N TRP A 247 -0.17 19.53 -8.24
CA TRP A 247 0.07 20.29 -9.48
C TRP A 247 0.60 21.71 -9.23
N MET A 248 0.21 22.36 -8.12
CA MET A 248 0.68 23.70 -7.75
C MET A 248 2.14 23.75 -7.28
N GLY A 249 2.77 22.58 -7.04
CA GLY A 249 4.15 22.48 -6.56
C GLY A 249 4.33 22.95 -5.11
N SER A 250 5.48 22.62 -4.53
CA SER A 250 5.86 23.03 -3.17
C SER A 250 6.33 24.49 -3.08
N ASP A 251 6.41 25.20 -4.20
CA ASP A 251 6.76 26.64 -4.22
C ASP A 251 5.57 27.48 -3.80
N ASN A 252 5.62 27.85 -2.55
CA ASN A 252 4.65 28.57 -1.74
C ASN A 252 4.43 30.05 -2.14
N THR A 253 4.48 30.39 -3.41
CA THR A 253 4.29 31.78 -3.88
C THR A 253 2.89 32.09 -4.39
N MET A 254 2.05 31.07 -4.60
CA MET A 254 0.65 31.30 -4.95
C MET A 254 -0.23 31.16 -3.69
N SER A 255 -0.81 32.25 -3.23
CA SER A 255 -1.78 32.20 -2.12
C SER A 255 -2.98 31.32 -2.51
N LEU A 256 -3.57 30.61 -1.55
CA LEU A 256 -4.81 29.84 -1.75
C LEU A 256 -5.89 30.65 -2.49
N SER A 257 -5.92 31.98 -2.30
CA SER A 257 -6.80 32.90 -2.97
C SER A 257 -6.50 33.02 -4.47
N ALA A 258 -5.23 33.05 -4.90
CA ALA A 258 -4.84 33.13 -6.31
C ALA A 258 -5.17 31.83 -7.03
N ALA A 259 -4.90 30.67 -6.39
CA ALA A 259 -5.29 29.36 -6.93
C ALA A 259 -6.83 29.21 -7.04
N PHE A 260 -7.58 29.75 -6.07
CA PHE A 260 -9.04 29.82 -6.14
C PHE A 260 -9.53 30.73 -7.28
N TYR A 261 -8.89 31.88 -7.51
CA TYR A 261 -9.25 32.81 -8.58
C TYR A 261 -8.97 32.24 -9.95
N GLU A 262 -7.84 31.60 -10.17
CA GLU A 262 -7.48 30.96 -11.43
C GLU A 262 -8.38 29.77 -11.73
N ARG A 263 -8.76 29.02 -10.71
CA ARG A 263 -9.76 27.95 -10.77
C ARG A 263 -11.16 28.50 -11.12
N GLU A 264 -11.60 29.60 -10.53
CA GLU A 264 -12.87 30.24 -10.90
C GLU A 264 -12.89 30.66 -12.37
N PHE A 265 -11.76 31.13 -12.88
CA PHE A 265 -11.61 31.49 -14.31
C PHE A 265 -11.74 30.25 -15.20
N LEU A 266 -11.12 29.13 -14.84
CA LEU A 266 -11.19 27.83 -15.53
C LEU A 266 -12.59 27.19 -15.40
N ILE A 267 -13.24 27.31 -14.25
CA ILE A 267 -14.60 26.79 -13.98
C ILE A 267 -15.67 27.61 -14.69
N LYS A 268 -15.52 28.93 -14.82
CA LYS A 268 -16.41 29.75 -15.66
C LYS A 268 -16.39 29.29 -17.11
N LYS A 269 -15.27 28.74 -17.59
CA LYS A 269 -15.13 28.09 -18.89
C LYS A 269 -15.81 26.72 -19.00
N ARG A 270 -16.08 26.03 -17.86
CA ARG A 270 -16.78 24.72 -17.80
C ARG A 270 -18.03 24.81 -16.93
N ARG A 271 -19.13 25.25 -17.47
CA ARG A 271 -20.46 25.48 -16.81
C ARG A 271 -21.10 24.29 -16.01
N LYS A 272 -20.38 23.25 -15.63
CA LYS A 272 -20.91 22.06 -14.93
C LYS A 272 -20.54 21.93 -13.44
N HIS A 273 -19.76 22.81 -12.82
CA HIS A 273 -19.12 22.54 -11.52
C HIS A 273 -19.62 23.37 -10.30
N ASN A 274 -20.64 24.20 -10.43
CA ASN A 274 -21.17 24.99 -9.30
C ASN A 274 -21.67 24.16 -8.08
N LYS A 275 -21.88 22.87 -8.27
CA LYS A 275 -22.31 21.96 -7.18
C LYS A 275 -21.16 21.55 -6.25
N ILE A 276 -19.94 21.43 -6.79
CA ILE A 276 -18.73 20.97 -6.09
C ILE A 276 -18.21 22.06 -5.12
N ILE A 277 -18.23 23.32 -5.53
CA ILE A 277 -17.76 24.44 -4.69
C ILE A 277 -18.61 24.56 -3.42
N ARG A 278 -19.94 24.39 -3.53
CA ARG A 278 -20.83 24.42 -2.36
C ARG A 278 -20.53 23.28 -1.36
N ILE A 279 -20.16 22.11 -1.88
CA ILE A 279 -19.81 20.95 -1.05
C ILE A 279 -18.44 21.17 -0.37
N LEU A 280 -17.46 21.73 -1.06
CA LEU A 280 -16.14 22.08 -0.49
C LEU A 280 -16.28 23.10 0.66
N ILE A 281 -17.07 24.15 0.48
CA ILE A 281 -17.34 25.12 1.54
C ILE A 281 -18.02 24.46 2.74
N TYR A 282 -18.94 23.54 2.48
CA TYR A 282 -19.62 22.78 3.55
C TYR A 282 -18.65 21.84 4.29
N VAL A 283 -17.79 21.11 3.56
CA VAL A 283 -16.78 20.19 4.15
C VAL A 283 -15.73 20.96 4.96
N ILE A 284 -15.23 22.10 4.46
CA ILE A 284 -14.32 22.98 5.22
C ILE A 284 -15.03 23.51 6.48
N GLY A 285 -16.30 23.88 6.37
CA GLY A 285 -17.10 24.30 7.50
C GLY A 285 -17.26 23.20 8.56
N VAL A 286 -17.52 21.97 8.15
CA VAL A 286 -17.66 20.82 9.05
C VAL A 286 -16.30 20.48 9.71
N LEU A 287 -15.19 20.50 8.96
CA LEU A 287 -13.85 20.25 9.51
C LEU A 287 -13.40 21.35 10.50
N LEU A 288 -13.76 22.61 10.24
CA LEU A 288 -13.52 23.69 11.19
C LEU A 288 -14.33 23.52 12.47
N VAL A 289 -15.60 23.14 12.37
CA VAL A 289 -16.45 22.90 13.54
C VAL A 289 -15.97 21.68 14.34
N THR A 290 -15.55 20.59 13.70
CA THR A 290 -15.01 19.41 14.39
C THR A 290 -13.68 19.72 15.08
N ASN A 291 -12.79 20.49 14.46
CA ASN A 291 -11.55 20.94 15.08
C ASN A 291 -11.79 21.88 16.26
N ILE A 292 -12.77 22.78 16.17
CA ILE A 292 -13.17 23.68 17.27
C ILE A 292 -13.76 22.87 18.42
N LEU A 293 -14.62 21.89 18.15
CA LEU A 293 -15.20 21.00 19.17
C LEU A 293 -14.16 20.14 19.88
N THR A 294 -13.17 19.61 19.13
CA THR A 294 -12.02 18.89 19.73
C THR A 294 -11.15 19.79 20.57
N LEU A 295 -10.92 21.05 20.15
CA LEU A 295 -10.16 22.03 20.91
C LEU A 295 -10.90 22.43 22.20
N ILE A 296 -12.21 22.63 22.14
CA ILE A 296 -13.06 22.90 23.31
C ILE A 296 -13.04 21.71 24.27
N HIS A 297 -13.12 20.49 23.77
CA HIS A 297 -13.05 19.28 24.60
C HIS A 297 -11.68 19.10 25.29
N LEU A 298 -10.59 19.53 24.66
CA LEU A 298 -9.23 19.54 25.24
C LEU A 298 -9.03 20.66 26.29
N ILE A 299 -9.73 21.77 26.14
CA ILE A 299 -9.65 22.92 27.10
C ILE A 299 -10.56 22.69 28.33
N CYS A 300 -11.62 21.90 28.18
CA CYS A 300 -12.56 21.61 29.27
C CYS A 300 -12.23 20.32 30.05
N LYS A 301 -11.11 19.66 29.76
CA LYS A 301 -10.47 18.62 30.57
C LYS A 301 -9.28 19.16 31.33
#